data_4e5e963c35bbf7a3f0d5d07d32d57074
#
_entry.id   4e5e963c35bbf7a3f0d5d07d32d57074
#
_cell.length_a   1.000
_cell.length_b   1.000
_cell.length_c   1.000
_cell.angle_alpha   90.00
_cell.angle_beta   90.00
_cell.angle_gamma   90.00
#
_symmetry.space_group_name_H-M   'P 1'
#
loop_
_entity.id
_entity.type
_entity.pdbx_description
1 polymer ?
#
loop_
_entity_poly.entity_id
_entity_poly.type
_entity_poly.pdbx_seq_one_letter_code
_entity_poly.pdbx_strand_id
1 'polypeptide(L)'
;MASNNLPLPLKPAFRREFLDFERGIRMGGLEPNERITQILKAALLARHGQPFIIDKWGRGRYWRWICWLPRANRDSKTVSAGYNFSCAKFFTSLDLEDETLDSGLQIERALVRRGRAAADEVYLEDDWDWHRLLNGLRKGGPLEAELKRLVGREGFTATAGPFSNMTVFEGSKWGGVAAVRKACRAIPDNEWGGFQLLYPISRKELQAMSGSEIVAAVLAIFDEVTPTMNLVMSLPCLKERAMR
;
A
#
# COMPACT_ATOMS: atom_id res chain seq x y z
N MET A 1 7.44 32.64 26.83
CA MET A 1 7.96 31.93 25.63
C MET A 1 8.24 30.48 26.03
N ALA A 2 7.32 29.58 25.73
CA ALA A 2 7.50 28.16 26.03
C ALA A 2 8.36 27.54 24.91
N SER A 3 9.55 27.09 25.24
CA SER A 3 10.43 26.36 24.34
C SER A 3 9.76 25.03 23.98
N ASN A 4 9.33 24.89 22.71
CA ASN A 4 8.91 23.62 22.14
C ASN A 4 10.11 22.68 22.04
N ASN A 5 10.46 22.04 23.14
CA ASN A 5 11.32 20.87 23.14
C ASN A 5 10.52 19.69 22.53
N LEU A 6 10.46 19.61 21.21
CA LEU A 6 10.10 18.36 20.54
C LEU A 6 11.12 17.31 20.97
N PRO A 7 10.69 16.19 21.57
CA PRO A 7 11.61 15.13 21.94
C PRO A 7 12.35 14.69 20.67
N LEU A 8 13.67 14.58 20.77
CA LEU A 8 14.52 14.00 19.71
C LEU A 8 13.88 12.70 19.24
N PRO A 9 13.78 12.48 17.92
CA PRO A 9 13.17 11.25 17.41
C PRO A 9 13.94 10.05 18.00
N LEU A 10 13.23 9.24 18.78
CA LEU A 10 13.78 8.03 19.36
C LEU A 10 14.36 7.17 18.22
N LYS A 11 15.60 6.68 18.39
CA LYS A 11 16.24 5.81 17.39
C LYS A 11 15.32 4.63 17.08
N PRO A 12 15.02 4.32 15.80
CA PRO A 12 14.21 3.17 15.43
C PRO A 12 14.77 1.88 16.06
N ALA A 13 13.90 1.10 16.67
CA ALA A 13 14.25 -0.13 17.41
C ALA A 13 13.34 -1.30 16.98
N PHE A 14 12.88 -1.30 15.72
CA PHE A 14 12.15 -2.45 15.19
C PHE A 14 13.02 -3.70 15.23
N ARG A 15 12.42 -4.82 15.60
CA ARG A 15 13.11 -6.11 15.67
C ARG A 15 12.42 -7.11 14.75
N ARG A 16 13.20 -7.98 14.12
CA ARG A 16 12.69 -9.04 13.23
C ARG A 16 11.66 -9.94 13.91
N GLU A 17 11.85 -10.22 15.21
CA GLU A 17 10.97 -11.06 16.03
C GLU A 17 9.56 -10.48 16.21
N PHE A 18 9.32 -9.25 15.73
CA PHE A 18 7.98 -8.65 15.66
C PHE A 18 7.19 -9.11 14.42
N LEU A 19 7.83 -9.81 13.48
CA LEU A 19 7.20 -10.50 12.36
C LEU A 19 6.91 -11.95 12.78
N ASP A 20 5.65 -12.22 13.10
CA ASP A 20 5.18 -13.55 13.54
C ASP A 20 4.35 -14.17 12.42
N PHE A 21 4.91 -15.13 11.70
CA PHE A 21 4.26 -15.78 10.55
C PHE A 21 3.07 -16.69 10.92
N GLU A 22 2.72 -16.79 12.18
CA GLU A 22 1.47 -17.44 12.61
C GLU A 22 0.38 -16.42 12.96
N ARG A 23 0.77 -15.23 13.46
CA ARG A 23 -0.15 -14.23 14.04
C ARG A 23 -0.19 -12.92 13.28
N GLY A 24 0.91 -12.51 12.66
CA GLY A 24 1.05 -11.23 11.96
C GLY A 24 2.15 -10.33 12.54
N ILE A 25 2.12 -9.06 12.20
CA ILE A 25 3.07 -8.05 12.66
C ILE A 25 2.69 -7.61 14.07
N ARG A 26 3.59 -7.78 15.02
CA ARG A 26 3.35 -7.38 16.42
C ARG A 26 3.29 -5.86 16.55
N MET A 27 2.21 -5.37 17.19
CA MET A 27 1.99 -3.95 17.44
C MET A 27 1.71 -3.65 18.91
N GLY A 28 1.04 -4.57 19.61
CA GLY A 28 0.68 -4.39 21.00
C GLY A 28 1.85 -4.64 21.97
N GLY A 29 1.95 -3.80 23.03
CA GLY A 29 3.01 -3.90 24.04
C GLY A 29 4.39 -3.47 23.52
N LEU A 30 4.44 -2.61 22.48
CA LEU A 30 5.67 -2.05 21.93
C LEU A 30 5.70 -0.54 22.13
N GLU A 31 6.87 0.01 22.32
CA GLU A 31 7.10 1.45 22.34
C GLU A 31 6.96 2.05 20.93
N PRO A 32 6.66 3.36 20.79
CA PRO A 32 6.48 3.99 19.47
C PRO A 32 7.66 3.77 18.51
N ASN A 33 8.89 3.78 19.00
CA ASN A 33 10.10 3.57 18.19
C ASN A 33 10.38 2.09 17.85
N GLU A 34 9.64 1.16 18.44
CA GLU A 34 9.66 -0.27 18.08
C GLU A 34 8.57 -0.62 17.06
N ARG A 35 7.51 0.21 16.94
CA ARG A 35 6.38 -0.05 16.04
C ARG A 35 6.72 0.34 14.62
N ILE A 36 6.72 -0.61 13.70
CA ILE A 36 6.94 -0.36 12.28
C ILE A 36 6.01 0.73 11.74
N THR A 37 4.77 0.83 12.24
CA THR A 37 3.81 1.87 11.86
C THR A 37 4.33 3.28 12.12
N GLN A 38 4.93 3.53 13.27
CA GLN A 38 5.41 4.86 13.65
C GLN A 38 6.74 5.16 12.99
N ILE A 39 7.61 4.15 12.88
CA ILE A 39 8.91 4.28 12.21
C ILE A 39 8.71 4.67 10.74
N LEU A 40 7.91 3.89 9.99
CA LEU A 40 7.65 4.17 8.58
C LEU A 40 6.87 5.48 8.39
N LYS A 41 5.91 5.80 9.27
CA LYS A 41 5.21 7.10 9.22
C LYS A 41 6.18 8.28 9.35
N ALA A 42 7.11 8.22 10.29
CA ALA A 42 8.11 9.27 10.50
C ALA A 42 9.08 9.37 9.30
N ALA A 43 9.52 8.23 8.77
CA ALA A 43 10.40 8.17 7.61
C ALA A 43 9.71 8.73 6.35
N LEU A 44 8.45 8.38 6.10
CA LEU A 44 7.65 8.88 4.98
C LEU A 44 7.40 10.39 5.11
N LEU A 45 7.08 10.89 6.32
CA LEU A 45 6.96 12.34 6.57
C LEU A 45 8.26 13.07 6.23
N ALA A 46 9.40 12.57 6.71
CA ALA A 46 10.70 13.17 6.43
C ALA A 46 11.03 13.15 4.92
N ARG A 47 10.69 12.06 4.22
CA ARG A 47 10.98 11.86 2.80
C ARG A 47 10.11 12.73 1.89
N HIS A 48 8.82 12.76 2.14
CA HIS A 48 7.86 13.44 1.24
C HIS A 48 7.46 14.83 1.72
N GLY A 49 7.74 15.20 2.97
CA GLY A 49 7.41 16.52 3.54
C GLY A 49 5.92 16.72 3.81
N GLN A 50 5.16 15.63 3.94
CA GLN A 50 3.74 15.67 4.20
C GLN A 50 3.31 14.56 5.17
N PRO A 51 2.23 14.75 5.95
CA PRO A 51 1.75 13.77 6.89
C PRO A 51 1.08 12.57 6.19
N PHE A 52 1.16 11.41 6.85
CA PHE A 52 0.51 10.17 6.43
C PHE A 52 -0.51 9.73 7.48
N ILE A 53 -1.61 9.16 7.01
CA ILE A 53 -2.62 8.49 7.81
C ILE A 53 -2.26 7.01 7.85
N ILE A 54 -2.38 6.37 9.01
CA ILE A 54 -2.19 4.92 9.16
C ILE A 54 -3.56 4.28 9.25
N ASP A 55 -3.76 3.23 8.47
CA ASP A 55 -4.88 2.30 8.62
C ASP A 55 -4.37 0.87 8.74
N LYS A 56 -5.20 -0.06 9.19
CA LYS A 56 -4.77 -1.40 9.54
C LYS A 56 -5.91 -2.40 9.53
N TRP A 57 -5.55 -3.66 9.31
CA TRP A 57 -6.44 -4.78 9.50
C TRP A 57 -5.75 -5.86 10.35
N GLY A 58 -6.46 -6.33 11.40
CA GLY A 58 -5.94 -7.33 12.34
C GLY A 58 -6.67 -7.27 13.67
N ARG A 59 -6.29 -8.14 14.60
CA ARG A 59 -6.90 -8.23 15.94
C ARG A 59 -5.86 -8.18 17.06
N GLY A 60 -6.23 -7.51 18.13
CA GLY A 60 -5.44 -7.47 19.36
C GLY A 60 -4.04 -6.89 19.15
N ARG A 61 -3.02 -7.68 19.48
CA ARG A 61 -1.62 -7.26 19.45
C ARG A 61 -0.93 -7.47 18.09
N TYR A 62 -1.57 -8.17 17.15
CA TYR A 62 -0.99 -8.54 15.86
C TYR A 62 -1.88 -8.07 14.72
N TRP A 63 -1.26 -7.47 13.70
CA TRP A 63 -1.94 -6.97 12.52
C TRP A 63 -1.38 -7.65 11.28
N ARG A 64 -2.23 -8.11 10.40
CA ARG A 64 -1.82 -8.79 9.16
C ARG A 64 -1.51 -7.83 8.05
N TRP A 65 -2.16 -6.66 8.07
CA TRP A 65 -2.03 -5.64 7.05
C TRP A 65 -2.01 -4.25 7.67
N ILE A 66 -1.13 -3.39 7.18
CA ILE A 66 -0.94 -2.01 7.63
C ILE A 66 -0.73 -1.15 6.40
N CYS A 67 -1.27 0.06 6.37
CA CYS A 67 -1.02 1.00 5.29
C CYS A 67 -0.74 2.42 5.75
N TRP A 68 -0.14 3.17 4.84
CA TRP A 68 0.16 4.59 4.99
C TRP A 68 -0.35 5.30 3.74
N LEU A 69 -1.34 6.19 3.90
CA LEU A 69 -1.89 6.98 2.81
C LEU A 69 -1.53 8.46 2.99
N PRO A 70 -1.15 9.17 1.90
CA PRO A 70 -0.84 10.58 1.95
C PRO A 70 -2.08 11.38 2.38
N ARG A 71 -1.97 12.17 3.45
CA ARG A 71 -3.10 12.96 3.94
C ARG A 71 -3.61 13.95 2.88
N ALA A 72 -2.70 14.61 2.16
CA ALA A 72 -3.08 15.56 1.12
C ALA A 72 -3.93 14.91 0.01
N ASN A 73 -3.57 13.70 -0.45
CA ASN A 73 -4.36 12.99 -1.44
C ASN A 73 -5.75 12.59 -0.90
N ARG A 74 -5.83 12.15 0.37
CA ARG A 74 -7.13 11.84 1.00
C ARG A 74 -8.00 13.10 1.11
N ASP A 75 -7.45 14.18 1.60
CA ASP A 75 -8.19 15.43 1.85
C ASP A 75 -8.59 16.14 0.54
N SER A 76 -7.97 15.80 -0.60
CA SER A 76 -8.37 16.28 -1.94
C SER A 76 -9.66 15.65 -2.48
N LYS A 77 -10.15 14.60 -1.86
CA LYS A 77 -11.35 13.88 -2.28
C LYS A 77 -12.59 14.51 -1.64
N THR A 78 -13.31 15.33 -2.40
CA THR A 78 -14.42 16.14 -1.89
C THR A 78 -15.63 15.30 -1.46
N VAL A 79 -15.90 14.20 -2.15
CA VAL A 79 -17.06 13.33 -1.89
C VAL A 79 -16.67 12.17 -0.98
N SER A 80 -15.54 11.51 -1.27
CA SER A 80 -15.12 10.29 -0.58
C SER A 80 -14.06 10.53 0.52
N ALA A 81 -13.82 11.76 0.96
CA ALA A 81 -12.80 12.10 1.97
C ALA A 81 -12.93 11.35 3.30
N GLY A 82 -14.10 10.82 3.64
CA GLY A 82 -14.33 9.98 4.82
C GLY A 82 -13.75 8.56 4.70
N TYR A 83 -13.39 8.10 3.50
CA TYR A 83 -13.04 6.71 3.22
C TYR A 83 -11.58 6.52 2.84
N ASN A 84 -10.83 5.78 3.65
CA ASN A 84 -9.42 5.51 3.40
C ASN A 84 -9.20 4.55 2.21
N PHE A 85 -10.12 3.64 1.93
CA PHE A 85 -10.02 2.72 0.80
C PHE A 85 -10.10 3.41 -0.57
N SER A 86 -10.69 4.60 -0.66
CA SER A 86 -10.73 5.38 -1.90
C SER A 86 -9.36 5.95 -2.33
N CYS A 87 -8.32 5.80 -1.51
CA CYS A 87 -7.01 6.39 -1.71
C CYS A 87 -5.96 5.34 -2.06
N ALA A 88 -5.08 5.68 -2.99
CA ALA A 88 -3.83 4.96 -3.16
C ALA A 88 -2.99 5.07 -1.88
N LYS A 89 -2.39 3.97 -1.47
CA LYS A 89 -1.66 3.85 -0.21
C LYS A 89 -0.44 2.94 -0.34
N PHE A 90 0.61 3.24 0.38
CA PHE A 90 1.64 2.26 0.67
C PHE A 90 1.09 1.23 1.65
N PHE A 91 1.47 -0.01 1.50
CA PHE A 91 1.08 -1.05 2.44
C PHE A 91 2.22 -2.01 2.75
N THR A 92 2.09 -2.70 3.87
CA THR A 92 2.83 -3.92 4.16
C THR A 92 1.89 -4.93 4.80
N SER A 93 2.04 -6.19 4.43
CA SER A 93 1.27 -7.31 4.97
C SER A 93 2.17 -8.51 5.19
N LEU A 94 1.80 -9.34 6.16
CA LEU A 94 2.41 -10.64 6.32
C LEU A 94 1.50 -11.68 5.65
N ASP A 95 1.99 -12.27 4.57
CA ASP A 95 1.37 -13.45 4.00
C ASP A 95 1.82 -14.67 4.81
N LEU A 96 0.84 -15.36 5.39
CA LEU A 96 1.11 -16.49 6.28
C LEU A 96 1.21 -17.80 5.52
N GLU A 97 0.67 -17.87 4.30
CA GLU A 97 0.68 -19.05 3.44
C GLU A 97 2.00 -19.13 2.68
N ASP A 98 2.38 -18.03 2.02
CA ASP A 98 3.62 -17.93 1.25
C ASP A 98 4.84 -17.56 2.12
N GLU A 99 4.62 -17.29 3.41
CA GLU A 99 5.64 -16.86 4.37
C GLU A 99 6.47 -15.67 3.88
N THR A 100 5.78 -14.62 3.38
CA THR A 100 6.42 -13.39 2.89
C THR A 100 5.98 -12.16 3.66
N LEU A 101 6.82 -11.13 3.65
CA LEU A 101 6.47 -9.76 3.99
C LEU A 101 6.27 -8.99 2.70
N ASP A 102 5.03 -8.83 2.31
CA ASP A 102 4.65 -8.10 1.12
C ASP A 102 4.62 -6.61 1.39
N SER A 103 5.22 -5.82 0.51
CA SER A 103 5.22 -4.37 0.65
C SER A 103 5.06 -3.70 -0.71
N GLY A 104 4.34 -2.57 -0.77
CA GLY A 104 4.13 -1.88 -2.04
C GLY A 104 3.00 -0.88 -2.03
N LEU A 105 2.27 -0.83 -3.15
CA LEU A 105 1.12 0.04 -3.41
C LEU A 105 -0.16 -0.77 -3.43
N GLN A 106 -1.22 -0.25 -2.78
CA GLN A 106 -2.57 -0.81 -2.85
C GLN A 106 -3.60 0.27 -3.16
N ILE A 107 -4.61 -0.09 -3.97
CA ILE A 107 -5.82 0.70 -4.22
C ILE A 107 -7.00 -0.23 -4.11
N GLU A 108 -7.90 0.05 -3.21
CA GLU A 108 -9.10 -0.77 -2.98
C GLU A 108 -10.29 -0.20 -3.73
N ARG A 109 -11.09 -1.11 -4.28
CA ARG A 109 -12.45 -0.83 -4.69
C ARG A 109 -13.41 -1.34 -3.60
N ALA A 110 -14.25 -0.46 -3.06
CA ALA A 110 -15.32 -0.87 -2.16
C ALA A 110 -16.45 -1.61 -2.89
N LEU A 111 -17.42 -2.06 -2.14
CA LEU A 111 -18.69 -2.57 -2.68
C LEU A 111 -19.37 -1.50 -3.53
N VAL A 112 -19.96 -1.92 -4.65
CA VAL A 112 -20.79 -1.05 -5.49
C VAL A 112 -22.23 -1.23 -5.09
N ARG A 113 -22.86 -0.16 -4.62
CA ARG A 113 -24.24 -0.20 -4.20
C ARG A 113 -25.21 0.06 -5.35
N ARG A 114 -26.25 -0.75 -5.44
CA ARG A 114 -27.41 -0.48 -6.30
C ARG A 114 -28.63 -0.25 -5.40
N GLY A 115 -29.05 1.00 -5.24
CA GLY A 115 -30.30 1.34 -4.55
C GLY A 115 -30.16 1.86 -3.11
N ARG A 116 -31.30 2.26 -2.50
CA ARG A 116 -31.37 3.04 -1.25
C ARG A 116 -31.33 2.24 0.06
N ALA A 117 -30.96 0.98 0.06
CA ALA A 117 -31.14 0.12 1.23
C ALA A 117 -29.87 -0.31 1.92
N ALA A 118 -29.47 -0.02 3.03
CA ALA A 118 -28.47 -0.42 3.99
C ALA A 118 -27.37 0.61 4.31
N ALA A 119 -27.24 0.95 5.60
CA ALA A 119 -26.38 2.02 6.11
C ALA A 119 -24.86 1.73 5.98
N ASP A 120 -24.47 0.49 5.69
CA ASP A 120 -23.06 0.05 5.74
C ASP A 120 -22.38 -0.10 4.38
N GLU A 121 -23.09 0.18 3.28
CA GLU A 121 -22.53 0.08 1.94
C GLU A 121 -21.97 1.42 1.49
N VAL A 122 -20.89 1.37 0.74
CA VAL A 122 -20.19 2.56 0.23
C VAL A 122 -20.32 2.61 -1.28
N TYR A 123 -20.69 3.78 -1.80
CA TYR A 123 -20.72 4.01 -3.24
C TYR A 123 -19.29 4.11 -3.79
N LEU A 124 -19.13 3.70 -5.05
CA LEU A 124 -17.93 3.97 -5.83
C LEU A 124 -18.01 5.43 -6.33
N GLU A 125 -17.26 6.29 -5.65
CA GLU A 125 -17.27 7.73 -5.94
C GLU A 125 -16.31 8.09 -7.08
N ASP A 126 -16.68 9.09 -7.87
CA ASP A 126 -15.92 9.50 -9.07
C ASP A 126 -14.54 10.07 -8.74
N ASP A 127 -14.34 10.60 -7.53
CA ASP A 127 -13.06 11.15 -7.07
C ASP A 127 -12.08 10.10 -6.51
N TRP A 128 -12.42 8.82 -6.54
CA TRP A 128 -11.53 7.76 -6.09
C TRP A 128 -10.34 7.54 -7.02
N ASP A 129 -9.19 7.20 -6.45
CA ASP A 129 -7.98 6.82 -7.20
C ASP A 129 -8.19 5.56 -8.03
N TRP A 130 -9.18 4.73 -7.68
CA TRP A 130 -9.62 3.58 -8.47
C TRP A 130 -10.00 3.94 -9.92
N HIS A 131 -10.70 5.04 -10.13
CA HIS A 131 -11.05 5.50 -11.48
C HIS A 131 -9.81 5.93 -12.26
N ARG A 132 -8.87 6.60 -11.58
CA ARG A 132 -7.61 7.01 -12.21
C ARG A 132 -6.75 5.80 -12.57
N LEU A 133 -6.69 4.78 -11.69
CA LEU A 133 -6.06 3.50 -12.00
C LEU A 133 -6.67 2.89 -13.27
N LEU A 134 -7.99 2.69 -13.33
CA LEU A 134 -8.67 2.09 -14.48
C LEU A 134 -8.44 2.88 -15.77
N ASN A 135 -8.42 4.21 -15.70
CA ASN A 135 -8.17 5.08 -16.85
C ASN A 135 -6.69 5.08 -17.26
N GLY A 136 -5.79 4.93 -16.31
CA GLY A 136 -4.33 4.83 -16.53
C GLY A 136 -3.88 3.49 -17.12
N LEU A 137 -4.62 2.39 -16.87
CA LEU A 137 -4.36 1.06 -17.41
C LEU A 137 -4.70 0.98 -18.91
N ARG A 138 -3.92 1.69 -19.73
CA ARG A 138 -4.05 1.76 -21.19
C ARG A 138 -2.70 1.55 -21.86
N LYS A 139 -2.73 0.92 -23.05
CA LYS A 139 -1.53 0.67 -23.86
C LYS A 139 -0.83 1.97 -24.24
N GLY A 140 0.49 2.02 -24.14
CA GLY A 140 1.30 3.20 -24.44
C GLY A 140 1.26 4.30 -23.37
N GLY A 141 0.56 4.08 -22.26
CA GLY A 141 0.48 5.05 -21.17
C GLY A 141 1.65 4.99 -20.19
N PRO A 142 1.86 6.05 -19.39
CA PRO A 142 2.94 6.08 -18.40
C PRO A 142 2.79 4.99 -17.33
N LEU A 143 1.57 4.65 -16.94
CA LEU A 143 1.32 3.57 -15.98
C LEU A 143 1.73 2.20 -16.54
N GLU A 144 1.53 1.95 -17.85
CA GLU A 144 2.04 0.71 -18.49
C GLU A 144 3.56 0.64 -18.44
N ALA A 145 4.25 1.76 -18.72
CA ALA A 145 5.71 1.82 -18.68
C ALA A 145 6.25 1.45 -17.28
N GLU A 146 5.66 2.04 -16.24
CA GLU A 146 6.03 1.76 -14.84
C GLU A 146 5.74 0.32 -14.44
N LEU A 147 4.54 -0.19 -14.71
CA LEU A 147 4.19 -1.57 -14.39
C LEU A 147 5.06 -2.58 -15.16
N LYS A 148 5.39 -2.30 -16.43
CA LYS A 148 6.29 -3.14 -17.20
C LYS A 148 7.73 -3.13 -16.64
N ARG A 149 8.20 -1.99 -16.13
CA ARG A 149 9.48 -1.87 -15.43
C ARG A 149 9.47 -2.72 -14.16
N LEU A 150 8.52 -2.46 -13.26
CA LEU A 150 8.46 -3.08 -11.95
C LEU A 150 8.19 -4.59 -12.03
N VAL A 151 7.15 -5.00 -12.75
CA VAL A 151 6.78 -6.42 -12.85
C VAL A 151 7.69 -7.21 -13.80
N GLY A 152 8.11 -6.60 -14.92
CA GLY A 152 8.89 -7.29 -15.92
C GLY A 152 10.41 -7.33 -15.67
N ARG A 153 10.96 -6.43 -14.83
CA ARG A 153 12.41 -6.29 -14.64
C ARG A 153 12.85 -6.29 -13.20
N GLU A 154 12.06 -5.67 -12.31
CA GLU A 154 12.45 -5.43 -10.91
C GLU A 154 11.89 -6.49 -9.94
N GLY A 155 11.18 -7.52 -10.45
CA GLY A 155 10.69 -8.62 -9.63
C GLY A 155 9.46 -8.32 -8.79
N PHE A 156 8.74 -7.22 -9.09
CA PHE A 156 7.46 -6.95 -8.45
C PHE A 156 6.37 -7.87 -8.98
N THR A 157 5.36 -8.10 -8.15
CA THR A 157 4.13 -8.78 -8.50
C THR A 157 2.99 -7.78 -8.51
N ALA A 158 2.17 -7.77 -9.57
CA ALA A 158 0.90 -7.07 -9.57
C ALA A 158 -0.22 -8.08 -9.34
N THR A 159 -1.20 -7.70 -8.49
CA THR A 159 -2.42 -8.50 -8.30
C THR A 159 -3.65 -7.63 -8.49
N ALA A 160 -4.71 -8.19 -9.05
CA ALA A 160 -5.97 -7.48 -9.26
C ALA A 160 -7.15 -8.45 -9.21
N GLY A 161 -8.26 -7.99 -8.65
CA GLY A 161 -9.48 -8.80 -8.53
C GLY A 161 -10.17 -8.64 -7.17
N PRO A 162 -11.18 -9.48 -6.89
CA PRO A 162 -11.75 -9.58 -5.55
C PRO A 162 -10.70 -10.12 -4.57
N PHE A 163 -10.68 -9.60 -3.34
CA PHE A 163 -9.69 -10.03 -2.33
C PHE A 163 -9.82 -11.50 -1.93
N SER A 164 -10.97 -12.12 -2.21
CA SER A 164 -11.18 -13.55 -2.03
C SER A 164 -10.45 -14.42 -3.09
N ASN A 165 -10.14 -13.84 -4.28
CA ASN A 165 -9.50 -14.54 -5.39
C ASN A 165 -8.83 -13.56 -6.35
N MET A 166 -7.63 -13.10 -6.02
CA MET A 166 -6.88 -12.16 -6.84
C MET A 166 -6.14 -12.87 -7.98
N THR A 167 -6.19 -12.27 -9.16
CA THR A 167 -5.36 -12.69 -10.28
C THR A 167 -3.95 -12.13 -10.11
N VAL A 168 -2.94 -13.00 -10.25
CA VAL A 168 -1.52 -12.67 -10.11
C VAL A 168 -0.89 -12.42 -11.48
N PHE A 169 -0.10 -11.35 -11.58
CA PHE A 169 0.65 -10.93 -12.76
C PHE A 169 2.12 -10.75 -12.37
N GLU A 170 2.98 -11.65 -12.83
CA GLU A 170 4.41 -11.66 -12.50
C GLU A 170 5.26 -12.18 -13.66
N GLY A 171 6.47 -11.70 -13.83
CA GLY A 171 7.43 -12.21 -14.81
C GLY A 171 6.81 -12.54 -16.16
N SER A 172 6.89 -13.80 -16.58
CA SER A 172 6.34 -14.27 -17.87
C SER A 172 4.79 -14.26 -17.92
N LYS A 173 4.12 -14.22 -16.77
CA LYS A 173 2.64 -14.15 -16.66
C LYS A 173 2.12 -12.71 -16.65
N TRP A 174 2.95 -11.73 -16.96
CA TRP A 174 2.58 -10.32 -16.88
C TRP A 174 1.31 -9.97 -17.68
N GLY A 175 1.11 -10.52 -18.85
CA GLY A 175 -0.13 -10.33 -19.65
C GLY A 175 -0.45 -8.88 -20.09
N GLY A 176 0.27 -7.88 -19.59
CA GLY A 176 0.11 -6.46 -19.91
C GLY A 176 -1.04 -5.77 -19.17
N VAL A 177 -1.11 -4.45 -19.28
CA VAL A 177 -2.11 -3.61 -18.59
C VAL A 177 -3.55 -3.93 -18.97
N ALA A 178 -3.79 -4.49 -20.16
CA ALA A 178 -5.14 -4.89 -20.57
C ALA A 178 -5.67 -6.06 -19.74
N ALA A 179 -4.80 -7.02 -19.37
CA ALA A 179 -5.15 -8.14 -18.52
C ALA A 179 -5.43 -7.66 -17.08
N VAL A 180 -4.59 -6.78 -16.53
CA VAL A 180 -4.81 -6.15 -15.21
C VAL A 180 -6.14 -5.39 -15.20
N ARG A 181 -6.39 -4.55 -16.22
CA ARG A 181 -7.65 -3.80 -16.33
C ARG A 181 -8.87 -4.72 -16.41
N LYS A 182 -8.76 -5.84 -17.13
CA LYS A 182 -9.82 -6.85 -17.21
C LYS A 182 -10.10 -7.43 -15.84
N ALA A 183 -9.08 -7.81 -15.07
CA ALA A 183 -9.23 -8.36 -13.74
C ALA A 183 -9.86 -7.33 -12.77
N CYS A 184 -9.41 -6.08 -12.80
CA CYS A 184 -10.02 -4.99 -12.03
C CYS A 184 -11.51 -4.80 -12.34
N ARG A 185 -11.90 -4.86 -13.62
CA ARG A 185 -13.30 -4.70 -14.05
C ARG A 185 -14.18 -5.92 -13.78
N ALA A 186 -13.58 -7.07 -13.59
CA ALA A 186 -14.30 -8.31 -13.31
C ALA A 186 -14.69 -8.46 -11.83
N ILE A 187 -14.29 -7.53 -10.95
CA ILE A 187 -14.68 -7.57 -9.54
C ILE A 187 -16.21 -7.43 -9.43
N PRO A 188 -16.92 -8.40 -8.82
CA PRO A 188 -18.37 -8.32 -8.63
C PRO A 188 -18.77 -7.13 -7.77
N ASP A 189 -19.95 -6.54 -8.04
CA ASP A 189 -20.43 -5.35 -7.32
C ASP A 189 -20.59 -5.58 -5.81
N ASN A 190 -20.86 -6.82 -5.41
CA ASN A 190 -21.06 -7.24 -4.03
C ASN A 190 -19.79 -7.78 -3.35
N GLU A 191 -18.62 -7.60 -3.96
CA GLU A 191 -17.35 -8.04 -3.40
C GLU A 191 -16.36 -6.89 -3.24
N TRP A 192 -15.61 -6.94 -2.14
CA TRP A 192 -14.44 -6.11 -1.97
C TRP A 192 -13.30 -6.63 -2.85
N GLY A 193 -12.60 -5.72 -3.48
CA GLY A 193 -11.47 -6.07 -4.30
C GLY A 193 -10.53 -4.88 -4.49
N GLY A 194 -9.49 -5.09 -5.28
CA GLY A 194 -8.51 -4.03 -5.48
C GLY A 194 -7.44 -4.38 -6.49
N PHE A 195 -6.46 -3.53 -6.49
CA PHE A 195 -5.19 -3.67 -7.19
C PHE A 195 -4.06 -3.52 -6.17
N GLN A 196 -3.07 -4.39 -6.26
CA GLN A 196 -1.83 -4.29 -5.50
C GLN A 196 -0.65 -4.39 -6.46
N LEU A 197 0.42 -3.67 -6.14
CA LEU A 197 1.73 -3.80 -6.76
C LEU A 197 2.72 -3.95 -5.62
N LEU A 198 3.28 -5.14 -5.45
CA LEU A 198 4.02 -5.53 -4.26
C LEU A 198 5.34 -6.21 -4.61
N TYR A 199 6.28 -6.13 -3.68
CA TYR A 199 7.50 -6.91 -3.67
C TYR A 199 7.48 -7.84 -2.44
N PRO A 200 7.52 -9.17 -2.64
CA PRO A 200 7.54 -10.13 -1.55
C PRO A 200 8.98 -10.28 -1.03
N ILE A 201 9.18 -10.14 0.28
CA ILE A 201 10.43 -10.47 0.95
C ILE A 201 10.20 -11.80 1.68
N SER A 202 10.89 -12.83 1.27
CA SER A 202 10.71 -14.17 1.83
C SER A 202 11.15 -14.24 3.30
N ARG A 203 10.55 -15.17 4.07
CA ARG A 203 10.96 -15.45 5.45
C ARG A 203 12.46 -15.75 5.57
N LYS A 204 13.04 -16.44 4.58
CA LYS A 204 14.48 -16.75 4.55
C LYS A 204 15.32 -15.46 4.46
N GLU A 205 14.95 -14.52 3.60
CA GLU A 205 15.64 -13.22 3.48
C GLU A 205 15.49 -12.41 4.77
N LEU A 206 14.26 -12.35 5.32
CA LEU A 206 14.01 -11.66 6.59
C LEU A 206 14.81 -12.22 7.75
N GLN A 207 15.06 -13.53 7.78
CA GLN A 207 15.90 -14.16 8.80
C GLN A 207 17.36 -13.70 8.75
N ALA A 208 17.85 -13.30 7.59
CA ALA A 208 19.20 -12.78 7.41
C ALA A 208 19.32 -11.27 7.72
N MET A 209 18.17 -10.56 7.89
CA MET A 209 18.14 -9.11 8.11
C MET A 209 17.98 -8.77 9.59
N SER A 210 18.58 -7.66 9.98
CA SER A 210 18.24 -6.94 11.23
C SER A 210 16.92 -6.19 11.06
N GLY A 211 16.30 -5.77 12.16
CA GLY A 211 15.07 -4.97 12.10
C GLY A 211 15.23 -3.64 11.36
N SER A 212 16.40 -3.01 11.43
CA SER A 212 16.70 -1.79 10.68
C SER A 212 16.83 -2.03 9.18
N GLU A 213 17.39 -3.15 8.77
CA GLU A 213 17.48 -3.54 7.35
C GLU A 213 16.10 -3.87 6.78
N ILE A 214 15.23 -4.52 7.55
CA ILE A 214 13.83 -4.75 7.16
C ILE A 214 13.10 -3.41 6.90
N VAL A 215 13.23 -2.46 7.82
CA VAL A 215 12.62 -1.12 7.64
C VAL A 215 13.20 -0.42 6.41
N ALA A 216 14.51 -0.51 6.19
CA ALA A 216 15.16 0.09 5.02
C ALA A 216 14.69 -0.56 3.70
N ALA A 217 14.52 -1.89 3.68
CA ALA A 217 14.01 -2.62 2.52
C ALA A 217 12.57 -2.21 2.19
N VAL A 218 11.68 -2.13 3.18
CA VAL A 218 10.30 -1.65 2.98
C VAL A 218 10.27 -0.22 2.44
N LEU A 219 11.12 0.67 2.96
CA LEU A 219 11.21 2.04 2.46
C LEU A 219 11.76 2.11 1.03
N ALA A 220 12.68 1.23 0.65
CA ALA A 220 13.18 1.14 -0.72
C ALA A 220 12.07 0.68 -1.68
N ILE A 221 11.26 -0.30 -1.28
CA ILE A 221 10.08 -0.74 -2.06
C ILE A 221 9.08 0.41 -2.23
N PHE A 222 8.81 1.19 -1.18
CA PHE A 222 7.92 2.35 -1.26
C PHE A 222 8.46 3.43 -2.21
N ASP A 223 9.80 3.63 -2.26
CA ASP A 223 10.42 4.52 -3.23
C ASP A 223 10.19 4.05 -4.66
N GLU A 224 10.35 2.76 -4.92
CA GLU A 224 10.18 2.19 -6.26
C GLU A 224 8.74 2.31 -6.78
N VAL A 225 7.73 2.17 -5.91
CA VAL A 225 6.32 2.31 -6.31
C VAL A 225 5.80 3.75 -6.26
N THR A 226 6.59 4.71 -5.77
CA THR A 226 6.18 6.14 -5.66
C THR A 226 5.78 6.75 -7.00
N PRO A 227 6.50 6.57 -8.13
CA PRO A 227 6.05 7.07 -9.44
C PRO A 227 4.69 6.51 -9.85
N THR A 228 4.50 5.20 -9.70
CA THR A 228 3.21 4.55 -9.96
C THR A 228 2.10 5.14 -9.09
N MET A 229 2.38 5.39 -7.81
CA MET A 229 1.43 5.96 -6.88
C MET A 229 1.01 7.38 -7.29
N ASN A 230 1.96 8.24 -7.70
CA ASN A 230 1.68 9.59 -8.23
C ASN A 230 0.82 9.56 -9.50
N LEU A 231 0.99 8.56 -10.38
CA LEU A 231 0.18 8.41 -11.60
C LEU A 231 -1.30 8.09 -11.32
N VAL A 232 -1.58 7.45 -10.18
CA VAL A 232 -2.95 7.00 -9.84
C VAL A 232 -3.63 7.86 -8.78
N MET A 233 -2.91 8.65 -8.02
CA MET A 233 -3.49 9.57 -7.02
C MET A 233 -4.25 10.73 -7.69
N SER A 234 -5.34 11.17 -7.07
CA SER A 234 -6.07 12.40 -7.46
C SER A 234 -5.18 13.63 -7.31
N LEU A 235 -4.38 13.66 -6.25
CA LEU A 235 -3.36 14.68 -6.00
C LEU A 235 -1.98 14.02 -5.95
N PRO A 236 -1.18 14.07 -7.04
CA PRO A 236 0.22 13.65 -7.02
C PRO A 236 1.01 14.54 -6.07
N CYS A 237 1.41 14.01 -4.93
CA CYS A 237 2.01 14.81 -3.86
C CYS A 237 3.27 14.18 -3.25
N LEU A 238 3.73 13.06 -3.80
CA LEU A 238 4.90 12.38 -3.31
C LEU A 238 6.15 12.86 -4.07
N LYS A 239 7.24 13.05 -3.34
CA LYS A 239 8.54 13.37 -3.93
C LYS A 239 9.14 12.10 -4.53
N GLU A 240 9.39 12.11 -5.82
CA GLU A 240 10.10 11.04 -6.50
C GLU A 240 11.61 11.17 -6.29
N ARG A 241 12.31 10.06 -6.20
CA ARG A 241 13.76 10.08 -6.25
C ARG A 241 14.20 10.51 -7.65
N ALA A 242 15.15 11.42 -7.73
CA ALA A 242 15.83 11.67 -9.00
C ALA A 242 16.45 10.35 -9.48
N MET A 243 16.04 9.89 -10.67
CA MET A 243 16.68 8.72 -11.29
C MET A 243 18.17 9.04 -11.46
N ARG A 244 19.02 8.21 -10.87
CA ARG A 244 20.48 8.29 -11.05
C ARG A 244 20.90 7.64 -12.35
#